data_ec5fd31e409d5f2e3a65a29ecb6e1da3
#
_entry.id   ec5fd31e409d5f2e3a65a29ecb6e1da3
#
_cell.length_a   1.000
_cell.length_b   1.000
_cell.length_c   1.000
_cell.angle_alpha   90.00
_cell.angle_beta   90.00
_cell.angle_gamma   90.00
#
_symmetry.space_group_name_H-M   'P 1'
#
loop_
_entity.id
_entity.type
_entity.pdbx_description
1 polymer ?
#
loop_
_entity_poly.entity_id
_entity_poly.type
_entity_poly.pdbx_seq_one_letter_code
_entity_poly.pdbx_strand_id
1 'polypeptide(L)'
;MSQNLRDRIHDLLRSISLELKIKGESFNNGIKRNYEVFSRELRVRSLDEKYWLAVVMGGTWAIGGLDRADLYIKQVYQITKNRRNDETIIRDAVYIKGYRGSRKVVMERMLLFHAKMLNNYGAENIINNPVHYQKLIIKDAETIPYAGHWIATVPFKILAVSGVLPRRSINDLEPPLGVNVVKGIKFLTGYQVDPSRKRDRAFMIAIHKHLASLADTDIFAINSGLWILGEEIEE
;
A
#
# COMPACT_ATOMS: atom_id res chain seq x y z
N MET A 1 4.59 -20.81 -31.97
CA MET A 1 5.48 -19.64 -31.69
C MET A 1 6.91 -20.15 -31.73
N SER A 2 7.78 -19.55 -32.58
CA SER A 2 9.18 -19.99 -32.70
C SER A 2 9.95 -19.74 -31.39
N GLN A 3 11.00 -20.55 -31.11
CA GLN A 3 11.84 -20.38 -29.91
C GLN A 3 12.43 -18.97 -29.84
N ASN A 4 12.96 -18.46 -30.95
CA ASN A 4 13.51 -17.11 -31.06
C ASN A 4 12.52 -16.01 -30.63
N LEU A 5 11.22 -16.14 -30.98
CA LEU A 5 10.23 -15.16 -30.58
C LEU A 5 9.93 -15.23 -29.08
N ARG A 6 9.93 -16.44 -28.49
CA ARG A 6 9.76 -16.61 -27.02
C ARG A 6 10.90 -15.96 -26.25
N ASP A 7 12.13 -16.20 -26.70
CA ASP A 7 13.33 -15.66 -26.04
C ASP A 7 13.33 -14.12 -26.08
N ARG A 8 12.99 -13.52 -27.24
CA ARG A 8 12.85 -12.06 -27.37
C ARG A 8 11.77 -11.46 -26.50
N ILE A 9 10.60 -12.12 -26.36
CA ILE A 9 9.54 -11.69 -25.44
C ILE A 9 10.01 -11.77 -24.00
N HIS A 10 10.67 -12.85 -23.63
CA HIS A 10 11.21 -13.00 -22.27
C HIS A 10 12.22 -11.90 -21.93
N ASP A 11 13.15 -11.60 -22.83
CA ASP A 11 14.16 -10.54 -22.64
C ASP A 11 13.51 -9.16 -22.51
N LEU A 12 12.49 -8.87 -23.33
CA LEU A 12 11.71 -7.62 -23.22
C LEU A 12 11.01 -7.51 -21.87
N LEU A 13 10.32 -8.57 -21.45
CA LEU A 13 9.64 -8.57 -20.15
C LEU A 13 10.61 -8.40 -18.98
N ARG A 14 11.78 -9.03 -19.07
CA ARG A 14 12.85 -8.87 -18.08
C ARG A 14 13.36 -7.44 -18.03
N SER A 15 13.60 -6.80 -19.18
CA SER A 15 14.02 -5.40 -19.25
C SER A 15 13.00 -4.46 -18.61
N ILE A 16 11.72 -4.62 -18.94
CA ILE A 16 10.61 -3.85 -18.33
C ILE A 16 10.59 -4.09 -16.80
N SER A 17 10.73 -5.34 -16.37
CA SER A 17 10.72 -5.68 -14.95
C SER A 17 11.86 -5.01 -14.18
N LEU A 18 13.06 -4.93 -14.75
CA LEU A 18 14.22 -4.26 -14.17
C LEU A 18 14.02 -2.74 -14.06
N GLU A 19 13.41 -2.12 -15.08
CA GLU A 19 13.06 -0.70 -15.02
C GLU A 19 12.04 -0.41 -13.91
N LEU A 20 10.98 -1.20 -13.83
CA LEU A 20 9.97 -1.09 -12.77
C LEU A 20 10.58 -1.28 -11.37
N LYS A 21 11.51 -2.23 -11.22
CA LYS A 21 12.26 -2.44 -9.99
C LYS A 21 13.01 -1.18 -9.58
N ILE A 22 13.83 -0.61 -10.47
CA ILE A 22 14.65 0.57 -10.18
C ILE A 22 13.77 1.75 -9.72
N LYS A 23 12.72 2.06 -10.47
CA LYS A 23 11.76 3.11 -10.11
C LYS A 23 11.10 2.82 -8.77
N GLY A 24 10.64 1.59 -8.58
CA GLY A 24 9.93 1.17 -7.38
C GLY A 24 10.79 1.13 -6.13
N GLU A 25 12.03 0.66 -6.20
CA GLU A 25 12.96 0.66 -5.07
C GLU A 25 13.29 2.10 -4.64
N SER A 26 13.51 3.01 -5.59
CA SER A 26 13.73 4.43 -5.30
C SER A 26 12.54 5.03 -4.53
N PHE A 27 11.31 4.77 -4.97
CA PHE A 27 10.10 5.23 -4.31
C PHE A 27 9.94 4.60 -2.91
N ASN A 28 10.18 3.30 -2.79
CA ASN A 28 10.09 2.58 -1.52
C ASN A 28 11.13 3.08 -0.51
N ASN A 29 12.32 3.47 -0.95
CA ASN A 29 13.31 4.09 -0.08
C ASN A 29 12.83 5.44 0.49
N GLY A 30 12.06 6.21 -0.29
CA GLY A 30 11.36 7.40 0.20
C GLY A 30 10.34 7.09 1.30
N ILE A 31 9.49 6.07 1.08
CA ILE A 31 8.52 5.60 2.09
C ILE A 31 9.23 5.20 3.38
N LYS A 32 10.27 4.36 3.26
CA LYS A 32 11.05 3.86 4.40
C LYS A 32 11.64 5.01 5.21
N ARG A 33 12.32 5.95 4.53
CA ARG A 33 12.91 7.13 5.18
C ARG A 33 11.86 7.95 5.93
N ASN A 34 10.72 8.23 5.31
CA ASN A 34 9.65 8.98 5.94
C ASN A 34 9.09 8.24 7.18
N TYR A 35 8.88 6.93 7.08
CA TYR A 35 8.44 6.12 8.20
C TYR A 35 9.44 6.15 9.38
N GLU A 36 10.73 6.04 9.09
CA GLU A 36 11.81 6.10 10.09
C GLU A 36 11.87 7.48 10.77
N VAL A 37 11.73 8.56 10.01
CA VAL A 37 11.70 9.94 10.54
C VAL A 37 10.49 10.10 11.46
N PHE A 38 9.28 9.75 11.01
CA PHE A 38 8.07 9.85 11.83
C PHE A 38 8.13 8.96 13.06
N SER A 39 8.63 7.73 12.94
CA SER A 39 8.78 6.82 14.07
C SER A 39 9.65 7.41 15.16
N ARG A 40 10.77 8.07 14.79
CA ARG A 40 11.67 8.73 15.72
C ARG A 40 11.05 9.97 16.37
N GLU A 41 10.49 10.88 15.56
CA GLU A 41 9.92 12.13 16.04
C GLU A 41 8.67 11.92 16.91
N LEU A 42 7.84 10.94 16.58
CA LEU A 42 6.63 10.57 17.30
C LEU A 42 6.90 9.59 18.45
N ARG A 43 8.15 9.14 18.62
CA ARG A 43 8.59 8.18 19.63
C ARG A 43 7.79 6.87 19.60
N VAL A 44 7.58 6.35 18.38
CA VAL A 44 6.87 5.08 18.14
C VAL A 44 7.70 3.92 18.67
N ARG A 45 7.15 3.12 19.60
CA ARG A 45 7.89 2.02 20.27
C ARG A 45 7.21 0.66 20.11
N SER A 46 5.92 0.60 20.38
CA SER A 46 5.17 -0.66 20.36
C SER A 46 4.79 -1.09 18.95
N LEU A 47 4.46 -2.38 18.77
CA LEU A 47 3.94 -2.89 17.49
C LEU A 47 2.60 -2.24 17.12
N ASP A 48 1.76 -1.96 18.11
CA ASP A 48 0.51 -1.22 17.93
C ASP A 48 0.74 0.18 17.35
N GLU A 49 1.71 0.91 17.91
CA GLU A 49 2.07 2.23 17.41
C GLU A 49 2.68 2.19 16.01
N LYS A 50 3.52 1.18 15.73
CA LYS A 50 4.11 0.95 14.39
C LYS A 50 3.04 0.70 13.34
N TYR A 51 2.09 -0.19 13.66
CA TYR A 51 0.99 -0.48 12.77
C TYR A 51 0.12 0.76 12.55
N TRP A 52 -0.23 1.47 13.62
CA TRP A 52 -1.06 2.67 13.53
C TRP A 52 -0.39 3.79 12.73
N LEU A 53 0.91 4.00 12.87
CA LEU A 53 1.65 4.95 12.04
C LEU A 53 1.55 4.57 10.56
N ALA A 54 1.70 3.30 10.19
CA ALA A 54 1.54 2.86 8.81
C ALA A 54 0.13 3.10 8.27
N VAL A 55 -0.91 2.95 9.10
CA VAL A 55 -2.30 3.26 8.75
C VAL A 55 -2.48 4.75 8.49
N VAL A 56 -1.96 5.62 9.37
CA VAL A 56 -2.06 7.08 9.21
C VAL A 56 -1.31 7.54 7.97
N MET A 57 -0.09 7.05 7.73
CA MET A 57 0.68 7.35 6.52
C MET A 57 -0.04 6.88 5.26
N GLY A 58 -0.60 5.67 5.27
CA GLY A 58 -1.38 5.14 4.15
C GLY A 58 -2.61 5.98 3.83
N GLY A 59 -3.33 6.42 4.86
CA GLY A 59 -4.49 7.30 4.70
C GLY A 59 -4.12 8.65 4.08
N THR A 60 -2.94 9.20 4.38
CA THR A 60 -2.49 10.46 3.79
C THR A 60 -2.10 10.32 2.31
N TRP A 61 -1.68 9.16 1.86
CA TRP A 61 -1.48 8.90 0.42
C TRP A 61 -2.77 9.11 -0.39
N ALA A 62 -3.92 8.80 0.20
CA ALA A 62 -5.20 9.07 -0.44
C ALA A 62 -5.47 10.57 -0.67
N ILE A 63 -4.83 11.45 0.12
CA ILE A 63 -5.13 12.89 0.13
C ILE A 63 -4.19 13.68 -0.82
N GLY A 64 -3.08 13.11 -1.29
CA GLY A 64 -2.23 13.80 -2.26
C GLY A 64 -0.72 13.82 -2.00
N GLY A 65 -0.21 12.83 -1.27
CA GLY A 65 1.22 12.58 -1.15
C GLY A 65 1.84 12.92 0.21
N LEU A 66 2.98 12.25 0.49
CA LEU A 66 3.67 12.35 1.77
C LEU A 66 4.41 13.68 1.93
N ASP A 67 4.90 14.28 0.85
CA ASP A 67 5.81 15.43 0.89
C ASP A 67 5.17 16.75 1.40
N ARG A 68 3.84 16.84 1.40
CA ARG A 68 3.10 18.00 1.89
C ARG A 68 2.32 17.73 3.17
N ALA A 69 2.43 16.53 3.70
CA ALA A 69 1.55 16.03 4.76
C ALA A 69 2.24 15.82 6.10
N ASP A 70 3.52 16.15 6.25
CA ASP A 70 4.31 15.88 7.46
C ASP A 70 3.62 16.34 8.74
N LEU A 71 3.21 17.60 8.79
CA LEU A 71 2.54 18.15 9.97
C LEU A 71 1.19 17.47 10.21
N TYR A 72 0.46 17.19 9.12
CA TYR A 72 -0.84 16.55 9.19
C TYR A 72 -0.74 15.10 9.69
N ILE A 73 0.22 14.31 9.20
CA ILE A 73 0.49 12.95 9.69
C ILE A 73 0.78 12.99 11.19
N LYS A 74 1.66 13.89 11.62
CA LYS A 74 2.03 14.03 13.03
C LYS A 74 0.82 14.40 13.90
N GLN A 75 0.01 15.34 13.47
CA GLN A 75 -1.20 15.76 14.18
C GLN A 75 -2.23 14.64 14.29
N VAL A 76 -2.58 14.00 13.15
CA VAL A 76 -3.54 12.89 13.15
C VAL A 76 -3.05 11.75 14.05
N TYR A 77 -1.78 11.36 13.91
CA TYR A 77 -1.21 10.31 14.75
C TYR A 77 -1.26 10.66 16.24
N GLN A 78 -0.83 11.85 16.63
CA GLN A 78 -0.82 12.28 18.05
C GLN A 78 -2.22 12.30 18.67
N ILE A 79 -3.22 12.76 17.92
CA ILE A 79 -4.61 12.83 18.39
C ILE A 79 -5.20 11.42 18.54
N THR A 80 -4.90 10.52 17.60
CA THR A 80 -5.61 9.23 17.49
C THR A 80 -4.90 8.06 18.16
N LYS A 81 -3.57 8.11 18.41
CA LYS A 81 -2.78 6.96 18.86
C LYS A 81 -3.31 6.27 20.13
N ASN A 82 -3.86 7.01 21.09
CA ASN A 82 -4.40 6.50 22.34
C ASN A 82 -5.94 6.44 22.37
N ARG A 83 -6.61 6.85 21.28
CA ARG A 83 -8.07 6.97 21.17
C ARG A 83 -8.60 6.39 19.87
N ARG A 84 -7.97 5.33 19.40
CA ARG A 84 -8.30 4.68 18.13
C ARG A 84 -9.74 4.14 18.05
N ASN A 85 -10.36 3.88 19.20
CA ASN A 85 -11.72 3.36 19.29
C ASN A 85 -12.79 4.46 19.35
N ASP A 86 -12.39 5.72 19.39
CA ASP A 86 -13.30 6.86 19.41
C ASP A 86 -13.47 7.42 17.99
N GLU A 87 -14.59 7.05 17.38
CA GLU A 87 -14.91 7.48 16.01
C GLU A 87 -14.97 9.00 15.88
N THR A 88 -15.46 9.72 16.89
CA THR A 88 -15.56 11.18 16.88
C THR A 88 -14.18 11.78 16.82
N ILE A 89 -13.25 11.29 17.64
CA ILE A 89 -11.86 11.74 17.62
C ILE A 89 -11.15 11.44 16.32
N ILE A 90 -11.38 10.28 15.72
CA ILE A 90 -10.83 9.94 14.40
C ILE A 90 -11.35 10.94 13.35
N ARG A 91 -12.66 11.22 13.32
CA ARG A 91 -13.24 12.19 12.41
C ARG A 91 -12.66 13.59 12.60
N ASP A 92 -12.64 14.07 13.83
CA ASP A 92 -12.09 15.39 14.16
C ASP A 92 -10.62 15.50 13.73
N ALA A 93 -9.80 14.47 13.96
CA ALA A 93 -8.42 14.41 13.54
C ALA A 93 -8.25 14.48 12.01
N VAL A 94 -9.10 13.78 11.24
CA VAL A 94 -9.06 13.80 9.77
C VAL A 94 -9.51 15.14 9.20
N TYR A 95 -10.47 15.82 9.85
CA TYR A 95 -11.04 17.07 9.35
C TYR A 95 -10.44 18.34 9.96
N ILE A 96 -9.25 18.25 10.58
CA ILE A 96 -8.53 19.42 11.11
C ILE A 96 -8.51 20.56 10.10
N LYS A 97 -8.78 21.78 10.55
CA LYS A 97 -8.77 23.01 9.72
C LYS A 97 -7.38 23.23 9.11
N GLY A 98 -7.36 23.65 7.85
CA GLY A 98 -6.12 23.95 7.11
C GLY A 98 -5.73 22.88 6.08
N TYR A 99 -6.24 21.67 6.20
CA TYR A 99 -6.06 20.63 5.18
C TYR A 99 -7.31 20.47 4.32
N ARG A 100 -7.21 20.83 3.05
CA ARG A 100 -8.28 20.66 2.05
C ARG A 100 -7.93 19.44 1.19
N GLY A 101 -8.79 18.43 1.14
CA GLY A 101 -8.63 17.28 0.26
C GLY A 101 -9.95 16.56 0.07
N SER A 102 -10.31 16.31 -1.19
CA SER A 102 -11.55 15.59 -1.56
C SER A 102 -11.58 14.14 -1.09
N ARG A 103 -10.43 13.59 -0.70
CA ARG A 103 -10.28 12.17 -0.32
C ARG A 103 -10.17 11.92 1.19
N LYS A 104 -10.47 12.93 2.02
CA LYS A 104 -10.50 12.76 3.49
C LYS A 104 -11.42 11.63 3.95
N VAL A 105 -12.52 11.41 3.24
CA VAL A 105 -13.43 10.27 3.49
C VAL A 105 -12.73 8.91 3.38
N VAL A 106 -11.79 8.77 2.44
CA VAL A 106 -11.02 7.51 2.29
C VAL A 106 -10.08 7.33 3.48
N MET A 107 -9.43 8.39 3.94
CA MET A 107 -8.59 8.34 5.13
C MET A 107 -9.39 8.03 6.38
N GLU A 108 -10.54 8.68 6.60
CA GLU A 108 -11.44 8.39 7.71
C GLU A 108 -11.82 6.91 7.72
N ARG A 109 -12.28 6.38 6.57
CA ARG A 109 -12.63 4.96 6.43
C ARG A 109 -11.45 4.04 6.74
N MET A 110 -10.24 4.39 6.29
CA MET A 110 -9.05 3.59 6.57
C MET A 110 -8.75 3.56 8.07
N LEU A 111 -8.77 4.71 8.75
CA LEU A 111 -8.52 4.80 10.18
C LEU A 111 -9.56 4.01 10.99
N LEU A 112 -10.85 4.21 10.73
CA LEU A 112 -11.93 3.50 11.40
C LEU A 112 -11.87 1.98 11.16
N PHE A 113 -11.63 1.57 9.93
CA PHE A 113 -11.49 0.17 9.57
C PHE A 113 -10.32 -0.49 10.30
N HIS A 114 -9.14 0.11 10.27
CA HIS A 114 -7.96 -0.47 10.91
C HIS A 114 -7.99 -0.38 12.44
N ALA A 115 -8.67 0.59 13.04
CA ALA A 115 -8.95 0.59 14.47
C ALA A 115 -9.74 -0.67 14.87
N LYS A 116 -10.80 -1.02 14.11
CA LYS A 116 -11.56 -2.25 14.31
C LYS A 116 -10.67 -3.51 14.12
N MET A 117 -9.80 -3.52 13.09
CA MET A 117 -8.90 -4.67 12.86
C MET A 117 -7.90 -4.85 13.99
N LEU A 118 -7.35 -3.77 14.54
CA LEU A 118 -6.48 -3.82 15.72
C LEU A 118 -7.21 -4.38 16.95
N ASN A 119 -8.46 -3.99 17.18
CA ASN A 119 -9.25 -4.53 18.28
C ASN A 119 -9.56 -6.02 18.10
N ASN A 120 -9.84 -6.46 16.87
CA ASN A 120 -10.20 -7.85 16.59
C ASN A 120 -9.00 -8.79 16.62
N TYR A 121 -7.86 -8.35 16.10
CA TYR A 121 -6.73 -9.24 15.81
C TYR A 121 -5.46 -8.90 16.60
N GLY A 122 -5.27 -7.65 17.05
CA GLY A 122 -4.06 -7.18 17.69
C GLY A 122 -2.89 -6.97 16.71
N ALA A 123 -2.10 -5.93 16.91
CA ALA A 123 -0.98 -5.62 16.01
C ALA A 123 0.12 -6.68 16.03
N GLU A 124 0.38 -7.28 17.17
CA GLU A 124 1.39 -8.33 17.31
C GLU A 124 1.08 -9.53 16.41
N ASN A 125 -0.15 -10.01 16.43
CA ASN A 125 -0.59 -11.10 15.58
C ASN A 125 -0.51 -10.74 14.10
N ILE A 126 -0.98 -9.53 13.72
CA ILE A 126 -0.96 -9.05 12.34
C ILE A 126 0.48 -8.97 11.82
N ILE A 127 1.41 -8.43 12.61
CA ILE A 127 2.80 -8.22 12.20
C ILE A 127 3.58 -9.56 12.16
N ASN A 128 3.34 -10.45 13.10
CA ASN A 128 4.04 -11.74 13.16
C ASN A 128 3.53 -12.76 12.12
N ASN A 129 2.26 -12.68 11.72
CA ASN A 129 1.64 -13.54 10.71
C ASN A 129 0.95 -12.73 9.60
N PRO A 130 1.68 -11.86 8.88
CA PRO A 130 1.08 -10.83 8.04
C PRO A 130 0.29 -11.41 6.87
N VAL A 131 0.70 -12.53 6.28
CA VAL A 131 0.00 -13.16 5.16
C VAL A 131 -1.38 -13.68 5.57
N HIS A 132 -1.47 -14.30 6.74
CA HIS A 132 -2.74 -14.80 7.27
C HIS A 132 -3.71 -13.65 7.56
N TYR A 133 -3.24 -12.67 8.34
CA TYR A 133 -4.10 -11.56 8.75
C TYR A 133 -4.43 -10.60 7.61
N GLN A 134 -3.53 -10.40 6.64
CA GLN A 134 -3.87 -9.60 5.45
C GLN A 134 -5.06 -10.21 4.69
N LYS A 135 -5.10 -11.54 4.52
CA LYS A 135 -6.24 -12.21 3.87
C LYS A 135 -7.56 -12.00 4.62
N LEU A 136 -7.54 -12.08 5.95
CA LEU A 136 -8.71 -11.80 6.78
C LEU A 136 -9.15 -10.33 6.64
N ILE A 137 -8.21 -9.40 6.72
CA ILE A 137 -8.45 -7.97 6.61
C ILE A 137 -8.99 -7.61 5.21
N ILE A 138 -8.46 -8.21 4.14
CA ILE A 138 -8.99 -8.03 2.78
C ILE A 138 -10.44 -8.52 2.70
N LYS A 139 -10.75 -9.68 3.27
CA LYS A 139 -12.11 -10.23 3.30
C LYS A 139 -13.07 -9.29 4.04
N ASP A 140 -12.66 -8.77 5.19
CA ASP A 140 -13.47 -7.82 5.96
C ASP A 140 -13.66 -6.49 5.20
N ALA A 141 -12.66 -6.08 4.42
CA ALA A 141 -12.70 -4.87 3.60
C ALA A 141 -13.57 -4.99 2.33
N GLU A 142 -13.95 -6.20 1.91
CA GLU A 142 -14.82 -6.40 0.73
C GLU A 142 -16.20 -5.71 0.88
N THR A 143 -16.61 -5.40 2.10
CA THR A 143 -17.83 -4.62 2.39
C THR A 143 -17.69 -3.11 2.14
N ILE A 144 -16.46 -2.62 1.92
CA ILE A 144 -16.18 -1.19 1.69
C ILE A 144 -16.17 -0.91 0.17
N PRO A 145 -17.14 -0.14 -0.35
CA PRO A 145 -17.22 0.14 -1.78
C PRO A 145 -15.96 0.85 -2.30
N TYR A 146 -15.52 0.49 -3.50
CA TYR A 146 -14.48 1.12 -4.34
C TYR A 146 -13.04 1.15 -3.80
N ALA A 147 -12.83 1.10 -2.49
CA ALA A 147 -11.50 1.28 -1.90
C ALA A 147 -11.08 0.13 -0.96
N GLY A 148 -11.92 -0.89 -0.77
CA GLY A 148 -11.71 -1.91 0.27
C GLY A 148 -10.35 -2.60 0.18
N HIS A 149 -10.00 -3.15 -0.98
CA HIS A 149 -8.72 -3.82 -1.17
C HIS A 149 -7.52 -2.88 -0.93
N TRP A 150 -7.58 -1.64 -1.45
CA TRP A 150 -6.53 -0.65 -1.27
C TRP A 150 -6.38 -0.26 0.22
N ILE A 151 -7.50 0.01 0.90
CA ILE A 151 -7.52 0.30 2.35
C ILE A 151 -6.87 -0.84 3.13
N ALA A 152 -7.20 -2.09 2.81
CA ALA A 152 -6.70 -3.26 3.51
C ALA A 152 -5.19 -3.50 3.31
N THR A 153 -4.63 -3.13 2.17
CA THR A 153 -3.29 -3.56 1.75
C THR A 153 -2.19 -2.50 1.90
N VAL A 154 -2.54 -1.20 1.85
CA VAL A 154 -1.55 -0.11 1.95
C VAL A 154 -0.73 -0.13 3.25
N PRO A 155 -1.29 -0.32 4.44
CA PRO A 155 -0.50 -0.39 5.66
C PRO A 155 0.52 -1.54 5.64
N PHE A 156 0.18 -2.69 5.06
CA PHE A 156 1.11 -3.81 4.90
C PHE A 156 2.29 -3.46 4.00
N LYS A 157 2.04 -2.74 2.90
CA LYS A 157 3.14 -2.23 2.05
C LYS A 157 4.08 -1.32 2.84
N ILE A 158 3.55 -0.36 3.58
CA ILE A 158 4.36 0.57 4.38
C ILE A 158 5.19 -0.20 5.42
N LEU A 159 4.59 -1.13 6.15
CA LEU A 159 5.26 -1.95 7.15
C LEU A 159 6.34 -2.85 6.53
N ALA A 160 6.06 -3.46 5.37
CA ALA A 160 7.01 -4.31 4.65
C ALA A 160 8.23 -3.52 4.19
N VAL A 161 8.00 -2.41 3.49
CA VAL A 161 9.05 -1.52 2.96
C VAL A 161 9.89 -0.91 4.09
N SER A 162 9.27 -0.62 5.23
CA SER A 162 9.96 -0.09 6.42
C SER A 162 10.67 -1.17 7.25
N GLY A 163 10.66 -2.42 6.84
CA GLY A 163 11.35 -3.53 7.50
C GLY A 163 10.69 -3.97 8.81
N VAL A 164 9.42 -3.61 9.05
CA VAL A 164 8.66 -4.03 10.24
C VAL A 164 8.11 -5.45 10.10
N LEU A 165 7.74 -5.84 8.87
CA LEU A 165 7.26 -7.20 8.60
C LEU A 165 8.41 -8.18 8.33
N PRO A 166 8.23 -9.48 8.62
CA PRO A 166 9.21 -10.51 8.30
C PRO A 166 9.49 -10.57 6.78
N ARG A 167 10.77 -10.49 6.37
CA ARG A 167 11.16 -10.49 4.94
C ARG A 167 10.59 -11.68 4.16
N ARG A 168 10.57 -12.87 4.77
CA ARG A 168 10.09 -14.11 4.14
C ARG A 168 8.62 -14.08 3.72
N SER A 169 7.82 -13.17 4.28
CA SER A 169 6.39 -13.07 3.98
C SER A 169 6.05 -12.04 2.90
N ILE A 170 7.01 -11.20 2.49
CA ILE A 170 6.72 -10.03 1.63
C ILE A 170 6.15 -10.45 0.28
N ASN A 171 6.70 -11.46 -0.38
CA ASN A 171 6.24 -11.90 -1.71
C ASN A 171 4.92 -12.70 -1.68
N ASP A 172 4.45 -13.06 -0.50
CA ASP A 172 3.16 -13.74 -0.31
C ASP A 172 2.02 -12.76 0.02
N LEU A 173 2.35 -11.49 0.28
CA LEU A 173 1.37 -10.42 0.50
C LEU A 173 0.75 -9.96 -0.83
N GLU A 174 -0.48 -9.46 -0.74
CA GLU A 174 -1.14 -8.78 -1.86
C GLU A 174 -0.73 -7.29 -1.89
N PRO A 175 -0.31 -6.77 -3.05
CA PRO A 175 0.06 -5.37 -3.19
C PRO A 175 -1.18 -4.46 -3.28
N PRO A 176 -1.08 -3.18 -2.92
CA PRO A 176 -2.16 -2.23 -3.11
C PRO A 176 -2.46 -2.02 -4.61
N LEU A 177 -3.73 -2.20 -4.99
CA LEU A 177 -4.19 -2.06 -6.37
C LEU A 177 -4.95 -0.73 -6.54
N GLY A 178 -4.21 0.37 -6.59
CA GLY A 178 -4.76 1.71 -6.83
C GLY A 178 -4.88 2.07 -8.31
N VAL A 179 -5.47 3.22 -8.61
CA VAL A 179 -5.76 3.68 -9.99
C VAL A 179 -4.51 3.70 -10.86
N ASN A 180 -3.38 4.23 -10.39
CA ASN A 180 -2.15 4.30 -11.17
C ASN A 180 -1.56 2.90 -11.44
N VAL A 181 -1.66 1.96 -10.50
CA VAL A 181 -1.28 0.55 -10.73
C VAL A 181 -2.14 -0.08 -11.84
N VAL A 182 -3.44 0.20 -11.83
CA VAL A 182 -4.37 -0.26 -12.88
C VAL A 182 -3.97 0.32 -14.25
N LYS A 183 -3.66 1.62 -14.32
CA LYS A 183 -3.17 2.28 -15.54
C LYS A 183 -1.86 1.65 -16.04
N GLY A 184 -0.89 1.44 -15.15
CA GLY A 184 0.39 0.81 -15.48
C GLY A 184 0.21 -0.62 -16.04
N ILE A 185 -0.64 -1.44 -15.41
CA ILE A 185 -0.95 -2.79 -15.91
C ILE A 185 -1.66 -2.75 -17.27
N LYS A 186 -2.65 -1.85 -17.43
CA LYS A 186 -3.33 -1.66 -18.71
C LYS A 186 -2.35 -1.28 -19.83
N PHE A 187 -1.42 -0.38 -19.54
CA PHE A 187 -0.38 0.02 -20.49
C PHE A 187 0.48 -1.17 -20.94
N LEU A 188 0.95 -1.97 -19.97
CA LEU A 188 1.82 -3.11 -20.26
C LEU A 188 1.12 -4.26 -20.96
N THR A 189 -0.16 -4.48 -20.67
CA THR A 189 -0.88 -5.69 -21.14
C THR A 189 -1.93 -5.40 -22.20
N GLY A 190 -2.32 -4.16 -22.39
CA GLY A 190 -3.48 -3.77 -23.19
C GLY A 190 -4.83 -4.15 -22.55
N TYR A 191 -4.84 -4.77 -21.35
CA TYR A 191 -6.03 -5.33 -20.75
C TYR A 191 -6.68 -4.34 -19.78
N GLN A 192 -8.00 -4.12 -19.94
CA GLN A 192 -8.79 -3.34 -19.01
C GLN A 192 -9.10 -4.20 -17.79
N VAL A 193 -8.56 -3.83 -16.62
CA VAL A 193 -8.76 -4.55 -15.35
C VAL A 193 -9.53 -3.69 -14.34
N ASP A 194 -10.32 -4.35 -13.49
CA ASP A 194 -11.08 -3.74 -12.42
C ASP A 194 -10.72 -4.44 -11.09
N PRO A 195 -10.01 -3.77 -10.17
CA PRO A 195 -9.59 -4.39 -8.90
C PRO A 195 -10.76 -4.75 -7.96
N SER A 196 -11.98 -4.26 -8.23
CA SER A 196 -13.17 -4.68 -7.49
C SER A 196 -13.58 -6.11 -7.83
N ARG A 197 -13.23 -6.61 -9.02
CA ARG A 197 -13.53 -7.95 -9.48
C ARG A 197 -12.46 -8.93 -9.02
N LYS A 198 -12.86 -9.99 -8.34
CA LYS A 198 -11.94 -11.02 -7.81
C LYS A 198 -11.00 -11.62 -8.87
N ARG A 199 -11.54 -11.88 -10.08
CA ARG A 199 -10.76 -12.43 -11.22
C ARG A 199 -9.67 -11.46 -11.68
N ASP A 200 -10.01 -10.19 -11.85
CA ASP A 200 -9.08 -9.18 -12.31
C ASP A 200 -8.01 -8.88 -11.26
N ARG A 201 -8.41 -8.86 -9.98
CA ARG A 201 -7.49 -8.75 -8.85
C ARG A 201 -6.47 -9.89 -8.83
N ALA A 202 -6.91 -11.14 -9.01
CA ALA A 202 -6.02 -12.29 -9.10
C ALA A 202 -5.04 -12.19 -10.28
N PHE A 203 -5.51 -11.72 -11.44
CA PHE A 203 -4.67 -11.47 -12.61
C PHE A 203 -3.61 -10.39 -12.34
N MET A 204 -4.01 -9.26 -11.75
CA MET A 204 -3.07 -8.19 -11.38
C MET A 204 -2.00 -8.67 -10.42
N ILE A 205 -2.37 -9.45 -9.40
CA ILE A 205 -1.41 -10.03 -8.43
C ILE A 205 -0.46 -11.00 -9.13
N ALA A 206 -0.95 -11.82 -10.05
CA ALA A 206 -0.12 -12.74 -10.83
C ALA A 206 0.92 -12.00 -11.68
N ILE A 207 0.53 -10.88 -12.31
CA ILE A 207 1.47 -10.00 -13.02
C ILE A 207 2.56 -9.46 -12.10
N HIS A 208 2.20 -8.93 -10.92
CA HIS A 208 3.19 -8.44 -9.96
C HIS A 208 4.19 -9.52 -9.59
N LYS A 209 3.73 -10.73 -9.26
CA LYS A 209 4.59 -11.86 -8.89
C LYS A 209 5.51 -12.28 -10.03
N HIS A 210 4.99 -12.32 -11.25
CA HIS A 210 5.78 -12.68 -12.42
C HIS A 210 6.89 -11.67 -12.69
N LEU A 211 6.56 -10.37 -12.70
CA LEU A 211 7.54 -9.30 -12.90
C LEU A 211 8.57 -9.24 -11.77
N ALA A 212 8.14 -9.46 -10.52
CA ALA A 212 9.05 -9.53 -9.37
C ALA A 212 10.05 -10.68 -9.50
N SER A 213 9.58 -11.85 -9.96
CA SER A 213 10.45 -13.01 -10.22
C SER A 213 11.45 -12.74 -11.35
N LEU A 214 11.05 -12.07 -12.43
CA LEU A 214 11.94 -11.74 -13.55
C LEU A 214 13.05 -10.74 -13.16
N ALA A 215 12.74 -9.81 -12.26
CA ALA A 215 13.66 -8.77 -11.81
C ALA A 215 14.46 -9.16 -10.56
N ASP A 216 14.23 -10.35 -10.00
CA ASP A 216 14.78 -10.77 -8.69
C ASP A 216 14.58 -9.68 -7.62
N THR A 217 13.33 -9.37 -7.32
CA THR A 217 12.96 -8.34 -6.36
C THR A 217 11.66 -8.68 -5.61
N ASP A 218 11.28 -7.85 -4.65
CA ASP A 218 10.01 -8.03 -3.96
C ASP A 218 8.81 -7.43 -4.74
N ILE A 219 7.62 -7.92 -4.39
CA ILE A 219 6.36 -7.54 -5.04
C ILE A 219 6.04 -6.04 -4.87
N PHE A 220 6.50 -5.40 -3.78
CA PHE A 220 6.22 -3.99 -3.53
C PHE A 220 7.13 -3.06 -4.32
N ALA A 221 8.34 -3.49 -4.71
CA ALA A 221 9.16 -2.77 -5.66
C ALA A 221 8.45 -2.69 -7.02
N ILE A 222 7.95 -3.82 -7.53
CA ILE A 222 7.17 -3.85 -8.78
C ILE A 222 5.88 -3.03 -8.65
N ASN A 223 5.17 -3.13 -7.51
CA ASN A 223 3.97 -2.35 -7.29
C ASN A 223 4.21 -0.85 -7.34
N SER A 224 5.30 -0.38 -6.74
CA SER A 224 5.68 1.04 -6.79
C SER A 224 6.12 1.46 -8.19
N GLY A 225 6.85 0.62 -8.93
CA GLY A 225 7.22 0.89 -10.32
C GLY A 225 5.99 1.00 -11.23
N LEU A 226 5.01 0.10 -11.09
CA LEU A 226 3.74 0.16 -11.82
C LEU A 226 2.92 1.41 -11.46
N TRP A 227 2.96 1.85 -10.19
CA TRP A 227 2.30 3.06 -9.76
C TRP A 227 2.92 4.30 -10.44
N ILE A 228 4.26 4.40 -10.47
CA ILE A 228 4.98 5.48 -11.16
C ILE A 228 4.70 5.46 -12.65
N LEU A 229 4.79 4.30 -13.29
CA LEU A 229 4.45 4.14 -14.71
C LEU A 229 3.04 4.65 -15.02
N GLY A 230 2.06 4.29 -14.19
CA GLY A 230 0.67 4.73 -14.38
C GLY A 230 0.44 6.21 -14.09
N GLU A 231 1.33 6.86 -13.34
CA GLU A 231 1.31 8.32 -13.13
C GLU A 231 1.93 9.07 -14.30
N GLU A 232 2.97 8.50 -14.94
CA GLU A 232 3.66 9.05 -16.11
C GLU A 232 2.81 8.96 -17.40
N ILE A 233 1.78 8.08 -17.45
CA ILE A 233 0.89 7.94 -18.60
C ILE A 233 -0.14 9.07 -18.57
N GLU A 234 0.01 10.03 -19.46
CA GLU A 234 -1.01 11.05 -19.73
C GLU A 234 -2.28 10.38 -20.29
N GLU A 235 -3.43 10.90 -19.86
CA GLU A 235 -4.74 10.44 -20.35
C GLU A 235 -5.03 10.91 -21.77
#